data_0207f64858432aa4c138cdac885eacff
#
_entry.id   0207f64858432aa4c138cdac885eacff
#
_cell.length_a   1.000
_cell.length_b   1.000
_cell.length_c   1.000
_cell.angle_alpha   90.00
_cell.angle_beta   90.00
_cell.angle_gamma   90.00
#
_symmetry.space_group_name_H-M   'P 1'
#
loop_
_entity.id
_entity.type
_entity.pdbx_description
1 polymer ?
#
loop_
_entity_poly.entity_id
_entity_poly.type
_entity_poly.pdbx_seq_one_letter_code
_entity_poly.pdbx_strand_id
1 'polypeptide(L)'
;MNATTYSTSAAVCCYSGHAATGKTTSLVNSTCKLLRAGVSPNEILFLAATPSAAQRTADLFCQALEPDAAPRVTTPLQAQLEVLATPEAVARTGREPRIAHRFEENILMEDMKTCGMQSRRLSEMLRFFYRSWTELEPMDHSWFYSDEEENTHALLEAYLRYYRVYLKNEVAAAAYRFLDGNADALQNHRVGYVFVDDYQSLSKASQCFAGLLASQGLWVAGDDQVNVGAEDFPYPKGLSELVEGNPHAQVHKLNESNASRSVVDGLNGLLTDEAIAAQPLDSCDGASNGTCDAIAAPLPDDEFNRVAEIVRTALDAGVEPELVHVASPNRKWMKVIARTLAEQGVPVAVFPTLKIAGDMRDTDLCLEARIVTILRLMANPDDPLALRCWYAFGDYLGNSAIARKLCEQDYPLSLSSARLDLAGEGNALLEQQGGAVLDSLESARTVIGRILGATGLDLVARIAAELSNDRSATLPRTLELAIGHKAANAAPSALLDAIQDAVFFAQFASAGVRVGMFEDFVGLRAHCAVAGGMVNGFVPSRAYFDPTIVERDKRPKILAGDMRRIYSFARSSDSELRFTYFEQAPLKDAEQLKLKIERIRLIRSQRLCEIHPSETIRSLTGVSFHE
;
A
#
# COMPACT_ATOMS: atom_id res chain seq x y z
N MET A 1 3.71 31.74 2.07
CA MET A 1 3.38 30.37 2.50
C MET A 1 1.95 30.35 2.98
N ASN A 2 1.00 30.10 2.09
CA ASN A 2 -0.36 29.79 2.52
C ASN A 2 -0.35 28.33 2.97
N ALA A 3 -0.17 28.11 4.27
CA ALA A 3 -0.44 26.83 4.87
C ALA A 3 -1.88 26.48 4.49
N THR A 4 -2.09 25.39 3.76
CA THR A 4 -3.39 24.80 3.56
C THR A 4 -3.88 24.45 4.96
N THR A 5 -4.61 25.37 5.56
CA THR A 5 -5.09 25.22 6.92
C THR A 5 -6.10 24.08 6.93
N TYR A 6 -5.96 23.11 7.83
CA TYR A 6 -6.95 22.06 8.12
C TYR A 6 -8.27 22.64 8.68
N SER A 7 -8.68 23.84 8.24
CA SER A 7 -9.96 24.41 8.66
C SER A 7 -11.08 23.72 7.89
N THR A 8 -11.94 23.06 8.60
CA THR A 8 -13.21 22.54 8.09
C THR A 8 -14.35 23.37 8.65
N SER A 9 -15.45 23.52 7.88
CA SER A 9 -16.68 24.12 8.39
C SER A 9 -17.46 23.17 9.31
N ALA A 10 -17.10 21.89 9.32
CA ALA A 10 -17.72 20.87 10.16
C ALA A 10 -17.19 20.92 11.60
N ALA A 11 -18.00 20.51 12.56
CA ALA A 11 -17.54 20.33 13.93
C ALA A 11 -16.51 19.19 14.01
N VAL A 12 -15.38 19.43 14.68
CA VAL A 12 -14.28 18.46 14.79
C VAL A 12 -14.30 17.78 16.16
N CYS A 13 -14.21 16.44 16.15
CA CYS A 13 -14.03 15.62 17.33
C CYS A 13 -12.83 14.68 17.11
N CYS A 14 -11.86 14.69 18.02
CA CYS A 14 -10.62 13.93 17.94
C CYS A 14 -10.49 12.97 19.12
N TYR A 15 -10.32 11.68 18.85
CA TYR A 15 -9.93 10.65 19.81
C TYR A 15 -8.43 10.39 19.66
N SER A 16 -7.61 10.93 20.55
CA SER A 16 -6.17 10.75 20.56
C SER A 16 -5.77 9.75 21.65
N GLY A 17 -4.91 8.81 21.31
CA GLY A 17 -4.39 7.83 22.28
C GLY A 17 -3.51 6.79 21.62
N HIS A 18 -2.71 6.10 22.44
CA HIS A 18 -1.79 5.06 21.98
C HIS A 18 -2.48 3.71 21.73
N ALA A 19 -1.73 2.62 21.84
CA ALA A 19 -2.19 1.26 21.57
C ALA A 19 -3.35 0.85 22.47
N ALA A 20 -4.33 0.15 21.90
CA ALA A 20 -5.45 -0.49 22.60
C ALA A 20 -6.28 0.42 23.55
N THR A 21 -6.24 1.74 23.38
CA THR A 21 -6.98 2.70 24.21
C THR A 21 -8.46 2.85 23.81
N GLY A 22 -8.97 2.06 22.87
CA GLY A 22 -10.38 2.09 22.47
C GLY A 22 -10.75 3.15 21.44
N LYS A 23 -9.81 3.70 20.68
CA LYS A 23 -10.03 4.71 19.65
C LYS A 23 -11.10 4.32 18.62
N THR A 24 -10.90 3.21 17.93
CA THR A 24 -11.85 2.66 16.94
C THR A 24 -13.22 2.40 17.58
N THR A 25 -13.24 1.84 18.78
CA THR A 25 -14.48 1.60 19.55
C THR A 25 -15.21 2.90 19.85
N SER A 26 -14.48 3.97 20.18
CA SER A 26 -15.06 5.30 20.42
C SER A 26 -15.68 5.90 19.15
N LEU A 27 -15.03 5.73 17.98
CA LEU A 27 -15.60 6.14 16.69
C LEU A 27 -16.87 5.34 16.37
N VAL A 28 -16.82 4.00 16.47
CA VAL A 28 -17.99 3.12 16.23
C VAL A 28 -19.15 3.48 17.16
N ASN A 29 -18.88 3.67 18.45
CA ASN A 29 -19.90 4.07 19.41
C ASN A 29 -20.51 5.45 19.09
N SER A 30 -19.70 6.41 18.66
CA SER A 30 -20.17 7.74 18.26
C SER A 30 -21.02 7.67 16.99
N THR A 31 -20.64 6.86 16.03
CA THR A 31 -21.45 6.56 14.83
C THR A 31 -22.80 5.93 15.23
N CYS A 32 -22.79 4.90 16.08
CA CYS A 32 -24.02 4.26 16.57
C CYS A 32 -24.93 5.23 17.33
N LYS A 33 -24.37 6.19 18.07
CA LYS A 33 -25.17 7.24 18.75
C LYS A 33 -25.89 8.14 17.76
N LEU A 34 -25.21 8.57 16.66
CA LEU A 34 -25.84 9.38 15.60
C LEU A 34 -26.96 8.61 14.90
N LEU A 35 -26.74 7.36 14.55
CA LEU A 35 -27.76 6.50 13.92
C LEU A 35 -28.98 6.32 14.84
N ARG A 36 -28.79 6.07 16.13
CA ARG A 36 -29.87 5.99 17.13
C ARG A 36 -30.58 7.33 17.34
N ALA A 37 -29.93 8.45 17.10
CA ALA A 37 -30.52 9.78 17.12
C ALA A 37 -31.32 10.13 15.86
N GLY A 38 -31.38 9.21 14.87
CA GLY A 38 -32.15 9.36 13.63
C GLY A 38 -31.38 9.90 12.43
N VAL A 39 -30.06 9.99 12.52
CA VAL A 39 -29.21 10.30 11.34
C VAL A 39 -29.27 9.12 10.37
N SER A 40 -29.49 9.40 9.09
CA SER A 40 -29.54 8.37 8.06
C SER A 40 -28.15 7.71 7.88
N PRO A 41 -28.06 6.38 7.69
CA PRO A 41 -26.81 5.71 7.36
C PRO A 41 -26.11 6.31 6.13
N ASN A 42 -26.88 6.80 5.14
CA ASN A 42 -26.35 7.43 3.93
C ASN A 42 -25.70 8.81 4.17
N GLU A 43 -25.97 9.44 5.32
CA GLU A 43 -25.31 10.69 5.73
C GLU A 43 -24.01 10.45 6.47
N ILE A 44 -23.60 9.19 6.66
CA ILE A 44 -22.40 8.82 7.39
C ILE A 44 -21.43 8.07 6.48
N LEU A 45 -20.20 8.54 6.43
CA LEU A 45 -19.09 7.88 5.76
C LEU A 45 -18.01 7.51 6.81
N PHE A 46 -17.68 6.23 6.90
CA PHE A 46 -16.58 5.77 7.75
C PHE A 46 -15.37 5.39 6.87
N LEU A 47 -14.24 6.06 7.06
CA LEU A 47 -12.98 5.83 6.37
C LEU A 47 -12.03 5.07 7.28
N ALA A 48 -11.69 3.85 6.90
CA ALA A 48 -10.68 3.04 7.57
C ALA A 48 -9.38 3.03 6.74
N ALA A 49 -8.24 3.03 7.40
CA ALA A 49 -6.94 3.22 6.76
C ALA A 49 -6.59 2.14 5.71
N THR A 50 -7.04 0.91 5.91
CA THR A 50 -6.77 -0.23 5.01
C THR A 50 -8.04 -1.02 4.70
N PRO A 51 -8.07 -1.81 3.60
CA PRO A 51 -9.21 -2.68 3.30
C PRO A 51 -9.51 -3.70 4.41
N SER A 52 -8.48 -4.27 5.04
CA SER A 52 -8.64 -5.19 6.18
C SER A 52 -9.24 -4.50 7.41
N ALA A 53 -8.86 -3.24 7.67
CA ALA A 53 -9.45 -2.42 8.73
C ALA A 53 -10.90 -2.04 8.41
N ALA A 54 -11.21 -1.74 7.14
CA ALA A 54 -12.56 -1.44 6.68
C ALA A 54 -13.49 -2.64 6.88
N GLN A 55 -13.06 -3.84 6.49
CA GLN A 55 -13.82 -5.07 6.72
C GLN A 55 -14.07 -5.30 8.20
N ARG A 56 -13.02 -5.21 9.04
CA ARG A 56 -13.18 -5.36 10.50
C ARG A 56 -14.16 -4.34 11.07
N THR A 57 -14.11 -3.10 10.62
CA THR A 57 -15.04 -2.05 11.10
C THR A 57 -16.47 -2.33 10.65
N ALA A 58 -16.65 -2.80 9.41
CA ALA A 58 -17.97 -3.23 8.94
C ALA A 58 -18.52 -4.39 9.79
N ASP A 59 -17.68 -5.37 10.14
CA ASP A 59 -18.08 -6.47 11.03
C ASP A 59 -18.49 -5.98 12.43
N LEU A 60 -17.82 -4.96 12.98
CA LEU A 60 -18.21 -4.32 14.25
C LEU A 60 -19.57 -3.65 14.14
N PHE A 61 -19.89 -2.99 13.03
CA PHE A 61 -21.21 -2.41 12.80
C PHE A 61 -22.28 -3.50 12.65
N CYS A 62 -22.00 -4.59 11.92
CA CYS A 62 -22.93 -5.72 11.80
C CYS A 62 -23.24 -6.39 13.15
N GLN A 63 -22.32 -6.37 14.11
CA GLN A 63 -22.55 -6.86 15.47
C GLN A 63 -23.37 -5.90 16.34
N ALA A 64 -23.28 -4.60 16.07
CA ALA A 64 -23.89 -3.54 16.89
C ALA A 64 -25.25 -3.03 16.36
N LEU A 65 -25.57 -3.28 15.10
CA LEU A 65 -26.70 -2.73 14.37
C LEU A 65 -27.37 -3.80 13.51
N GLU A 66 -28.63 -3.54 13.12
CA GLU A 66 -29.29 -4.31 12.06
C GLU A 66 -28.57 -4.10 10.71
N PRO A 67 -28.54 -5.10 9.81
CA PRO A 67 -27.76 -5.04 8.58
C PRO A 67 -28.00 -3.81 7.71
N ASP A 68 -29.25 -3.36 7.59
CA ASP A 68 -29.63 -2.19 6.78
C ASP A 68 -29.39 -0.84 7.49
N ALA A 69 -29.00 -0.87 8.76
CA ALA A 69 -28.71 0.33 9.55
C ALA A 69 -27.21 0.66 9.60
N ALA A 70 -26.35 -0.17 9.03
CA ALA A 70 -24.92 0.07 9.04
C ALA A 70 -24.53 1.22 8.08
N PRO A 71 -23.60 2.11 8.48
CA PRO A 71 -23.11 3.15 7.61
C PRO A 71 -22.17 2.57 6.55
N ARG A 72 -21.91 3.34 5.52
CA ARG A 72 -20.90 2.97 4.53
C ARG A 72 -19.49 3.02 5.14
N VAL A 73 -18.77 1.88 5.06
CA VAL A 73 -17.36 1.76 5.46
C VAL A 73 -16.52 1.52 4.22
N THR A 74 -15.44 2.30 4.02
CA THR A 74 -14.55 2.17 2.87
C THR A 74 -13.15 2.68 3.21
N THR A 75 -12.21 2.61 2.26
CA THR A 75 -10.89 3.24 2.39
C THR A 75 -10.85 4.61 1.72
N PRO A 76 -9.94 5.52 2.12
CA PRO A 76 -9.76 6.80 1.44
C PRO A 76 -9.50 6.63 -0.07
N LEU A 77 -8.60 5.74 -0.46
CA LEU A 77 -8.28 5.50 -1.87
C LEU A 77 -9.51 5.08 -2.69
N GLN A 78 -10.37 4.22 -2.14
CA GLN A 78 -11.59 3.79 -2.83
C GLN A 78 -12.60 4.94 -2.97
N ALA A 79 -12.80 5.73 -1.90
CA ALA A 79 -13.66 6.91 -1.94
C ALA A 79 -13.15 7.96 -2.94
N GLN A 80 -11.84 8.16 -3.02
CA GLN A 80 -11.20 9.08 -3.96
C GLN A 80 -11.39 8.64 -5.41
N LEU A 81 -11.23 7.34 -5.71
CA LEU A 81 -11.47 6.81 -7.06
C LEU A 81 -12.94 6.92 -7.46
N GLU A 82 -13.88 6.74 -6.55
CA GLU A 82 -15.30 6.93 -6.81
C GLU A 82 -15.63 8.38 -7.18
N VAL A 83 -15.02 9.35 -6.50
CA VAL A 83 -15.13 10.77 -6.88
C VAL A 83 -14.59 11.00 -8.30
N LEU A 84 -13.41 10.46 -8.60
CA LEU A 84 -12.78 10.59 -9.92
C LEU A 84 -13.52 9.79 -11.02
N ALA A 85 -14.36 8.81 -10.65
CA ALA A 85 -15.17 8.04 -11.59
C ALA A 85 -16.43 8.75 -12.08
N THR A 86 -16.77 9.89 -11.49
CA THR A 86 -17.95 10.65 -11.95
C THR A 86 -17.74 11.19 -13.35
N PRO A 87 -18.79 11.22 -14.20
CA PRO A 87 -18.69 11.76 -15.57
C PRO A 87 -18.12 13.18 -15.61
N GLU A 88 -18.43 13.99 -14.61
CA GLU A 88 -17.92 15.35 -14.48
C GLU A 88 -16.42 15.38 -14.22
N ALA A 89 -15.91 14.52 -13.31
CA ALA A 89 -14.48 14.40 -13.03
C ALA A 89 -13.71 13.90 -14.26
N VAL A 90 -14.23 12.87 -14.94
CA VAL A 90 -13.64 12.33 -16.17
C VAL A 90 -13.61 13.40 -17.28
N ALA A 91 -14.70 14.13 -17.48
CA ALA A 91 -14.76 15.22 -18.48
C ALA A 91 -13.76 16.35 -18.17
N ARG A 92 -13.59 16.71 -16.89
CA ARG A 92 -12.71 17.81 -16.47
C ARG A 92 -11.23 17.42 -16.47
N THR A 93 -10.90 16.20 -16.03
CA THR A 93 -9.52 15.73 -15.94
C THR A 93 -9.01 15.09 -17.23
N GLY A 94 -9.91 14.63 -18.11
CA GLY A 94 -9.60 13.85 -19.29
C GLY A 94 -9.05 12.45 -18.97
N ARG A 95 -9.17 11.98 -17.70
CA ARG A 95 -8.59 10.72 -17.24
C ARG A 95 -9.66 9.73 -16.77
N GLU A 96 -9.40 8.46 -16.98
CA GLU A 96 -10.24 7.38 -16.46
C GLU A 96 -9.89 7.09 -14.98
N PRO A 97 -10.86 6.66 -14.14
CA PRO A 97 -10.65 6.41 -12.72
C PRO A 97 -9.91 5.07 -12.49
N ARG A 98 -8.74 4.92 -13.09
CA ARG A 98 -7.90 3.73 -12.93
C ARG A 98 -6.48 4.08 -12.53
N ILE A 99 -5.87 3.20 -11.76
CA ILE A 99 -4.48 3.32 -11.33
C ILE A 99 -3.59 2.51 -12.28
N ALA A 100 -2.47 3.09 -12.71
CA ALA A 100 -1.48 2.39 -13.49
C ALA A 100 -0.87 1.23 -12.71
N HIS A 101 -0.80 0.04 -13.32
CA HIS A 101 -0.07 -1.08 -12.76
C HIS A 101 1.44 -0.86 -12.88
N ARG A 102 2.22 -1.60 -12.10
CA ARG A 102 3.68 -1.44 -12.08
C ARG A 102 4.36 -1.57 -13.44
N PHE A 103 3.87 -2.45 -14.32
CA PHE A 103 4.42 -2.58 -15.67
C PHE A 103 4.08 -1.36 -16.54
N GLU A 104 2.89 -0.78 -16.38
CA GLU A 104 2.47 0.44 -17.07
C GLU A 104 3.31 1.65 -16.59
N GLU A 105 3.58 1.76 -15.28
CA GLU A 105 4.51 2.77 -14.76
C GLU A 105 5.92 2.61 -15.35
N ASN A 106 6.40 1.37 -15.52
CA ASN A 106 7.71 1.13 -16.14
C ASN A 106 7.77 1.63 -17.58
N ILE A 107 6.69 1.45 -18.37
CA ILE A 107 6.58 1.99 -19.74
C ILE A 107 6.58 3.53 -19.72
N LEU A 108 5.77 4.13 -18.85
CA LEU A 108 5.75 5.58 -18.66
C LEU A 108 7.16 6.12 -18.32
N MET A 109 7.90 5.42 -17.47
CA MET A 109 9.29 5.75 -17.12
C MET A 109 10.22 5.69 -18.34
N GLU A 110 10.06 4.70 -19.22
CA GLU A 110 10.85 4.62 -20.45
C GLU A 110 10.54 5.77 -21.40
N ASP A 111 9.27 6.12 -21.56
CA ASP A 111 8.86 7.26 -22.40
C ASP A 111 9.40 8.59 -21.86
N MET A 112 9.43 8.76 -20.54
CA MET A 112 10.02 9.94 -19.90
C MET A 112 11.54 10.04 -20.10
N LYS A 113 12.26 8.94 -20.28
CA LYS A 113 13.72 8.98 -20.58
C LYS A 113 14.05 9.68 -21.91
N THR A 114 13.08 9.87 -22.79
CA THR A 114 13.26 10.66 -24.02
C THR A 114 13.64 12.12 -23.76
N CYS A 115 13.48 12.62 -22.52
CA CYS A 115 14.03 13.92 -22.11
C CYS A 115 15.57 13.92 -21.90
N GLY A 116 16.24 12.76 -22.06
CA GLY A 116 17.69 12.61 -21.87
C GLY A 116 18.11 12.26 -20.44
N MET A 117 17.16 12.06 -19.52
CA MET A 117 17.43 11.79 -18.11
C MET A 117 17.73 10.31 -17.87
N GLN A 118 18.69 10.03 -16.97
CA GLN A 118 18.98 8.66 -16.56
C GLN A 118 17.91 8.11 -15.61
N SER A 119 17.66 6.78 -15.66
CA SER A 119 16.65 6.08 -14.87
C SER A 119 16.70 6.37 -13.36
N ARG A 120 17.91 6.46 -12.80
CA ARG A 120 18.08 6.74 -11.37
C ARG A 120 17.56 8.13 -10.99
N ARG A 121 17.98 9.15 -11.75
CA ARG A 121 17.55 10.55 -11.53
C ARG A 121 16.04 10.69 -11.71
N LEU A 122 15.50 10.07 -12.74
CA LEU A 122 14.05 10.05 -12.99
C LEU A 122 13.27 9.38 -11.86
N SER A 123 13.77 8.26 -11.29
CA SER A 123 13.15 7.61 -10.16
C SER A 123 13.19 8.47 -8.88
N GLU A 124 14.28 9.22 -8.68
CA GLU A 124 14.39 10.18 -7.57
C GLU A 124 13.37 11.32 -7.73
N MET A 125 13.22 11.87 -8.94
CA MET A 125 12.23 12.91 -9.24
C MET A 125 10.79 12.42 -9.08
N LEU A 126 10.46 11.22 -9.56
CA LEU A 126 9.12 10.67 -9.36
C LEU A 126 8.79 10.52 -7.87
N ARG A 127 9.74 10.07 -7.06
CA ARG A 127 9.53 9.97 -5.61
C ARG A 127 9.31 11.35 -4.99
N PHE A 128 9.99 12.38 -5.47
CA PHE A 128 9.78 13.75 -5.08
C PHE A 128 8.37 14.24 -5.46
N PHE A 129 7.90 13.99 -6.69
CA PHE A 129 6.56 14.34 -7.13
C PHE A 129 5.47 13.58 -6.36
N TYR A 130 5.67 12.29 -6.08
CA TYR A 130 4.74 11.51 -5.24
C TYR A 130 4.57 12.16 -3.86
N ARG A 131 5.68 12.55 -3.24
CA ARG A 131 5.65 13.23 -1.96
C ARG A 131 4.93 14.58 -2.05
N SER A 132 5.24 15.38 -3.06
CA SER A 132 4.65 16.70 -3.26
C SER A 132 3.13 16.62 -3.46
N TRP A 133 2.64 15.65 -4.23
CA TRP A 133 1.20 15.42 -4.36
C TRP A 133 0.56 15.01 -3.04
N THR A 134 1.15 14.08 -2.32
CA THR A 134 0.59 13.60 -1.05
C THR A 134 0.65 14.66 0.06
N GLU A 135 1.60 15.59 0.01
CA GLU A 135 1.70 16.75 0.90
C GLU A 135 0.87 17.97 0.43
N LEU A 136 0.18 17.88 -0.72
CA LEU A 136 -0.61 18.95 -1.33
C LEU A 136 0.20 20.23 -1.57
N GLU A 137 1.39 20.09 -2.14
CA GLU A 137 2.16 21.26 -2.55
C GLU A 137 1.37 22.12 -3.55
N PRO A 138 1.53 23.44 -3.53
CA PRO A 138 0.75 24.38 -4.35
C PRO A 138 0.86 24.11 -5.86
N MET A 139 -0.19 24.40 -6.59
CA MET A 139 -0.22 24.26 -8.05
C MET A 139 0.55 25.38 -8.80
N ASP A 140 1.00 26.41 -8.08
CA ASP A 140 1.78 27.52 -8.65
C ASP A 140 3.26 27.17 -8.91
N HIS A 141 3.61 25.90 -8.70
CA HIS A 141 4.95 25.36 -8.93
C HIS A 141 6.08 26.02 -8.13
N SER A 142 5.75 26.82 -7.12
CA SER A 142 6.72 27.51 -6.25
C SER A 142 7.62 26.56 -5.43
N TRP A 143 7.32 25.28 -5.40
CA TRP A 143 8.05 24.24 -4.68
C TRP A 143 9.13 23.53 -5.51
N PHE A 144 9.22 23.79 -6.83
CA PHE A 144 10.33 23.29 -7.63
C PHE A 144 11.63 24.03 -7.31
N TYR A 145 12.73 23.30 -7.26
CA TYR A 145 14.06 23.85 -7.00
C TYR A 145 14.84 24.14 -8.28
N SER A 146 14.38 23.63 -9.43
CA SER A 146 15.04 23.78 -10.73
C SER A 146 14.06 23.66 -11.89
N ASP A 147 14.42 24.29 -13.03
CA ASP A 147 13.71 24.17 -14.30
C ASP A 147 13.66 22.69 -14.77
N GLU A 148 14.66 21.86 -14.41
CA GLU A 148 14.65 20.43 -14.72
C GLU A 148 13.48 19.71 -14.04
N GLU A 149 13.20 20.02 -12.76
CA GLU A 149 12.09 19.45 -12.02
C GLU A 149 10.75 19.90 -12.60
N GLU A 150 10.59 21.17 -12.89
CA GLU A 150 9.39 21.74 -13.48
C GLU A 150 9.10 21.12 -14.86
N ASN A 151 10.10 21.08 -15.75
CA ASN A 151 9.95 20.49 -17.09
C ASN A 151 9.66 18.98 -17.03
N THR A 152 10.26 18.26 -16.08
CA THR A 152 10.01 16.81 -15.92
C THR A 152 8.61 16.57 -15.37
N HIS A 153 8.13 17.40 -14.44
CA HIS A 153 6.77 17.30 -13.93
C HIS A 153 5.74 17.60 -15.03
N ALA A 154 5.95 18.67 -15.81
CA ALA A 154 5.08 19.02 -16.94
C ALA A 154 5.00 17.89 -17.99
N LEU A 155 6.14 17.25 -18.27
CA LEU A 155 6.19 16.08 -19.17
C LEU A 155 5.41 14.89 -18.58
N LEU A 156 5.56 14.62 -17.28
CA LEU A 156 4.82 13.57 -16.58
C LEU A 156 3.31 13.82 -16.68
N GLU A 157 2.86 15.03 -16.38
CA GLU A 157 1.43 15.39 -16.46
C GLU A 157 0.89 15.26 -17.88
N ALA A 158 1.68 15.62 -18.91
CA ALA A 158 1.31 15.45 -20.30
C ALA A 158 1.09 13.96 -20.64
N TYR A 159 1.99 13.09 -20.23
CA TYR A 159 1.83 11.64 -20.43
C TYR A 159 0.65 11.06 -19.66
N LEU A 160 0.46 11.44 -18.39
CA LEU A 160 -0.66 10.95 -17.58
C LEU A 160 -2.02 11.38 -18.16
N ARG A 161 -2.10 12.58 -18.75
CA ARG A 161 -3.28 13.06 -19.45
C ARG A 161 -3.50 12.31 -20.76
N TYR A 162 -2.46 12.16 -21.57
CA TYR A 162 -2.50 11.43 -22.83
C TYR A 162 -2.90 9.96 -22.63
N TYR A 163 -2.29 9.28 -21.61
CA TYR A 163 -2.60 7.90 -21.27
C TYR A 163 -3.88 7.72 -20.45
N ARG A 164 -4.53 8.79 -20.03
CA ARG A 164 -5.80 8.82 -19.29
C ARG A 164 -5.79 7.99 -18.02
N VAL A 165 -4.71 8.03 -17.23
CA VAL A 165 -4.47 7.17 -16.07
C VAL A 165 -3.97 7.98 -14.88
N TYR A 166 -4.16 7.44 -13.67
CA TYR A 166 -3.58 7.99 -12.43
C TYR A 166 -2.44 7.11 -11.93
N LEU A 167 -1.45 7.73 -11.32
CA LEU A 167 -0.49 7.04 -10.45
C LEU A 167 -1.09 6.92 -9.04
N LYS A 168 -0.82 5.81 -8.34
CA LYS A 168 -1.41 5.55 -7.01
C LYS A 168 -1.28 6.76 -6.06
N ASN A 169 -0.08 7.33 -5.96
CA ASN A 169 0.21 8.43 -5.04
C ASN A 169 -0.32 9.81 -5.49
N GLU A 170 -0.86 9.90 -6.69
CA GLU A 170 -1.51 11.11 -7.21
C GLU A 170 -3.01 11.16 -6.88
N VAL A 171 -3.67 10.00 -6.74
CA VAL A 171 -5.13 9.87 -6.65
C VAL A 171 -5.72 10.78 -5.58
N ALA A 172 -5.13 10.79 -4.39
CA ALA A 172 -5.62 11.59 -3.27
C ALA A 172 -5.60 13.10 -3.58
N ALA A 173 -4.50 13.59 -4.14
CA ALA A 173 -4.35 14.99 -4.54
C ALA A 173 -5.30 15.35 -5.68
N ALA A 174 -5.46 14.47 -6.67
CA ALA A 174 -6.36 14.68 -7.80
C ALA A 174 -7.82 14.78 -7.34
N ALA A 175 -8.28 13.87 -6.49
CA ALA A 175 -9.63 13.87 -5.93
C ALA A 175 -9.88 15.12 -5.05
N TYR A 176 -8.92 15.45 -4.17
CA TYR A 176 -9.01 16.67 -3.35
C TYR A 176 -9.13 17.92 -4.22
N ARG A 177 -8.22 18.13 -5.19
CA ARG A 177 -8.19 19.31 -6.07
C ARG A 177 -9.42 19.41 -6.95
N PHE A 178 -9.97 18.27 -7.40
CA PHE A 178 -11.20 18.25 -8.16
C PHE A 178 -12.38 18.78 -7.34
N LEU A 179 -12.52 18.32 -6.09
CA LEU A 179 -13.61 18.77 -5.20
C LEU A 179 -13.40 20.22 -4.73
N ASP A 180 -12.18 20.60 -4.34
CA ASP A 180 -11.85 21.94 -3.88
C ASP A 180 -12.06 22.99 -4.96
N GLY A 181 -11.78 22.62 -6.21
CA GLY A 181 -11.98 23.49 -7.39
C GLY A 181 -13.37 23.40 -8.04
N ASN A 182 -14.33 22.64 -7.47
CA ASN A 182 -15.67 22.46 -8.04
C ASN A 182 -16.74 22.36 -6.93
N ALA A 183 -17.40 23.49 -6.67
CA ALA A 183 -18.38 23.59 -5.58
C ALA A 183 -19.60 22.67 -5.77
N ASP A 184 -20.06 22.48 -7.02
CA ASP A 184 -21.21 21.61 -7.32
C ASP A 184 -20.85 20.14 -7.11
N ALA A 185 -19.69 19.71 -7.59
CA ALA A 185 -19.18 18.37 -7.34
C ALA A 185 -18.98 18.13 -5.83
N LEU A 186 -18.39 19.09 -5.12
CA LEU A 186 -18.23 19.01 -3.67
C LEU A 186 -19.59 18.84 -2.96
N GLN A 187 -20.59 19.62 -3.32
CA GLN A 187 -21.93 19.51 -2.73
C GLN A 187 -22.57 18.13 -2.99
N ASN A 188 -22.35 17.55 -4.16
CA ASN A 188 -22.88 16.23 -4.53
C ASN A 188 -22.19 15.07 -3.77
N HIS A 189 -20.95 15.26 -3.34
CA HIS A 189 -20.17 14.23 -2.63
C HIS A 189 -20.13 14.42 -1.11
N ARG A 190 -20.54 15.58 -0.60
CA ARG A 190 -20.59 15.82 0.84
C ARG A 190 -21.62 14.94 1.52
N VAL A 191 -21.23 14.47 2.70
CA VAL A 191 -22.10 13.76 3.65
C VAL A 191 -22.23 14.57 4.94
N GLY A 192 -23.21 14.25 5.78
CA GLY A 192 -23.36 14.90 7.08
C GLY A 192 -22.13 14.69 7.95
N TYR A 193 -21.68 13.45 8.06
CA TYR A 193 -20.69 13.05 9.04
C TYR A 193 -19.62 12.14 8.42
N VAL A 194 -18.36 12.48 8.65
CA VAL A 194 -17.21 11.67 8.24
C VAL A 194 -16.45 11.19 9.47
N PHE A 195 -16.21 9.89 9.55
CA PHE A 195 -15.41 9.24 10.58
C PHE A 195 -14.14 8.70 9.95
N VAL A 196 -12.98 8.95 10.56
CA VAL A 196 -11.68 8.51 10.04
C VAL A 196 -10.88 7.82 11.13
N ASP A 197 -10.64 6.52 10.96
CA ASP A 197 -9.79 5.76 11.87
C ASP A 197 -8.33 5.72 11.37
N ASP A 198 -7.38 5.62 12.30
CA ASP A 198 -5.94 5.69 12.02
C ASP A 198 -5.56 6.90 11.15
N TYR A 199 -6.10 8.08 11.47
CA TYR A 199 -5.95 9.34 10.72
C TYR A 199 -4.48 9.69 10.41
N GLN A 200 -3.55 9.45 11.34
CA GLN A 200 -2.12 9.66 11.18
C GLN A 200 -1.47 8.77 10.10
N SER A 201 -2.14 7.67 9.72
CA SER A 201 -1.66 6.73 8.70
C SER A 201 -1.94 7.20 7.27
N LEU A 202 -2.73 8.25 7.11
CA LEU A 202 -3.11 8.82 5.83
C LEU A 202 -2.14 9.94 5.43
N SER A 203 -2.01 10.16 4.13
CA SER A 203 -1.32 11.34 3.59
C SER A 203 -2.10 12.62 3.90
N LYS A 204 -1.44 13.76 3.85
CA LYS A 204 -2.08 15.06 4.00
C LYS A 204 -3.22 15.25 2.99
N ALA A 205 -3.03 14.82 1.75
CA ALA A 205 -4.05 14.90 0.71
C ALA A 205 -5.31 14.09 1.09
N SER A 206 -5.15 12.86 1.60
CA SER A 206 -6.28 12.04 2.05
C SER A 206 -6.96 12.60 3.29
N GLN A 207 -6.20 13.18 4.21
CA GLN A 207 -6.75 13.86 5.40
C GLN A 207 -7.59 15.08 5.02
N CYS A 208 -7.08 15.94 4.12
CA CYS A 208 -7.79 17.10 3.62
C CYS A 208 -9.03 16.70 2.80
N PHE A 209 -8.92 15.65 1.97
CA PHE A 209 -10.06 15.10 1.24
C PHE A 209 -11.19 14.66 2.19
N ALA A 210 -10.89 13.93 3.26
CA ALA A 210 -11.88 13.55 4.27
C ALA A 210 -12.54 14.78 4.92
N GLY A 211 -11.76 15.82 5.21
CA GLY A 211 -12.26 17.08 5.75
C GLY A 211 -13.23 17.82 4.83
N LEU A 212 -13.00 17.79 3.50
CA LEU A 212 -13.90 18.41 2.51
C LEU A 212 -15.27 17.71 2.44
N LEU A 213 -15.29 16.38 2.61
CA LEU A 213 -16.51 15.60 2.52
C LEU A 213 -17.46 15.81 3.69
N ALA A 214 -16.96 16.25 4.86
CA ALA A 214 -17.76 16.48 6.05
C ALA A 214 -18.50 17.82 5.98
N SER A 215 -19.84 17.80 6.10
CA SER A 215 -20.63 19.03 6.11
C SER A 215 -21.07 19.45 7.51
N GLN A 216 -21.32 18.50 8.42
CA GLN A 216 -21.77 18.75 9.79
C GLN A 216 -20.70 18.37 10.82
N GLY A 217 -20.04 17.21 10.66
CA GLY A 217 -19.06 16.75 11.62
C GLY A 217 -17.98 15.86 11.04
N LEU A 218 -16.75 16.06 11.54
CA LEU A 218 -15.57 15.25 11.26
C LEU A 218 -15.07 14.64 12.56
N TRP A 219 -15.16 13.32 12.67
CA TRP A 219 -14.61 12.54 13.78
C TRP A 219 -13.34 11.82 13.33
N VAL A 220 -12.26 12.06 14.03
CA VAL A 220 -10.97 11.40 13.72
C VAL A 220 -10.45 10.64 14.93
N ALA A 221 -9.77 9.53 14.69
CA ALA A 221 -9.03 8.82 15.72
C ALA A 221 -7.61 8.55 15.27
N GLY A 222 -6.65 8.71 16.18
CA GLY A 222 -5.24 8.56 15.80
C GLY A 222 -4.28 8.38 16.97
N ASP A 223 -3.04 8.02 16.60
CA ASP A 223 -1.89 7.85 17.45
C ASP A 223 -0.69 8.51 16.76
N ASP A 224 -0.24 9.65 17.28
CA ASP A 224 0.84 10.47 16.69
C ASP A 224 2.22 9.78 16.73
N GLN A 225 2.37 8.70 17.49
CA GLN A 225 3.60 7.91 17.54
C GLN A 225 3.73 6.93 16.37
N VAL A 226 2.66 6.66 15.62
CA VAL A 226 2.70 5.79 14.44
C VAL A 226 3.09 6.60 13.20
N ASN A 227 4.20 6.21 12.55
CA ASN A 227 4.66 6.83 11.31
C ASN A 227 4.64 5.87 10.11
N VAL A 228 4.07 4.70 10.29
CA VAL A 228 3.84 3.72 9.21
C VAL A 228 2.38 3.81 8.84
N GLY A 229 2.13 4.08 7.56
CA GLY A 229 0.80 4.31 7.06
C GLY A 229 0.28 3.22 6.14
N ALA A 230 -1.01 3.29 5.90
CA ALA A 230 -1.66 2.64 4.79
C ALA A 230 -1.23 3.24 3.45
N GLU A 231 -0.74 4.48 3.46
CA GLU A 231 -0.24 5.22 2.31
C GLU A 231 1.29 5.37 2.38
N ASP A 232 1.94 5.56 1.23
CA ASP A 232 3.41 5.59 1.12
C ASP A 232 4.04 6.80 1.83
N PHE A 233 3.28 7.89 2.00
CA PHE A 233 3.69 9.13 2.66
C PHE A 233 2.67 9.53 3.72
N PRO A 234 2.62 8.85 4.87
CA PRO A 234 1.72 9.20 5.96
C PRO A 234 2.07 10.56 6.56
N TYR A 235 1.06 11.26 7.07
CA TYR A 235 1.21 12.58 7.65
C TYR A 235 0.74 12.64 9.12
N PRO A 236 1.52 12.12 10.08
CA PRO A 236 1.13 12.05 11.49
C PRO A 236 0.83 13.42 12.11
N LYS A 237 1.53 14.48 11.68
CA LYS A 237 1.32 15.86 12.15
C LYS A 237 -0.09 16.38 11.88
N GLY A 238 -0.79 15.83 10.87
CA GLY A 238 -2.12 16.26 10.52
C GLY A 238 -3.13 16.10 11.65
N LEU A 239 -2.90 15.19 12.61
CA LEU A 239 -3.77 15.06 13.77
C LEU A 239 -3.70 16.29 14.69
N SER A 240 -2.50 16.80 14.99
CA SER A 240 -2.31 18.03 15.77
C SER A 240 -2.71 19.27 14.98
N GLU A 241 -2.33 19.36 13.71
CA GLU A 241 -2.69 20.49 12.85
C GLU A 241 -4.20 20.64 12.65
N LEU A 242 -4.95 19.52 12.58
CA LEU A 242 -6.41 19.54 12.52
C LEU A 242 -7.00 20.17 13.79
N VAL A 243 -6.49 19.81 14.96
CA VAL A 243 -6.96 20.35 16.25
C VAL A 243 -6.59 21.82 16.37
N GLU A 244 -5.36 22.20 16.03
CA GLU A 244 -4.87 23.59 16.07
C GLU A 244 -5.64 24.51 15.11
N GLY A 245 -5.96 23.99 13.91
CA GLY A 245 -6.73 24.73 12.89
C GLY A 245 -8.22 24.89 13.21
N ASN A 246 -8.73 24.18 14.23
CA ASN A 246 -10.14 24.20 14.63
C ASN A 246 -10.29 24.48 16.13
N PRO A 247 -10.32 25.76 16.56
CA PRO A 247 -10.30 26.14 17.98
C PRO A 247 -11.44 25.58 18.83
N HIS A 248 -12.52 25.10 18.20
CA HIS A 248 -13.67 24.48 18.86
C HIS A 248 -13.64 22.95 18.79
N ALA A 249 -12.54 22.35 18.36
CA ALA A 249 -12.39 20.90 18.30
C ALA A 249 -12.53 20.28 19.70
N GLN A 250 -13.33 19.22 19.77
CA GLN A 250 -13.44 18.39 20.96
C GLN A 250 -12.33 17.34 20.93
N VAL A 251 -11.44 17.39 21.92
CA VAL A 251 -10.33 16.44 22.01
C VAL A 251 -10.51 15.51 23.21
N HIS A 252 -10.61 14.23 22.94
CA HIS A 252 -10.68 13.16 23.92
C HIS A 252 -9.35 12.42 23.97
N LYS A 253 -8.56 12.65 25.01
CA LYS A 253 -7.32 11.89 25.25
C LYS A 253 -7.65 10.58 25.93
N LEU A 254 -7.29 9.48 25.28
CA LEU A 254 -7.48 8.12 25.78
C LEU A 254 -6.11 7.61 26.27
N ASN A 255 -5.90 7.62 27.58
CA ASN A 255 -4.59 7.35 28.18
C ASN A 255 -4.46 5.92 28.71
N GLU A 256 -5.58 5.22 28.95
CA GLU A 256 -5.57 3.87 29.51
C GLU A 256 -5.68 2.83 28.41
N SER A 257 -4.73 1.90 28.39
CA SER A 257 -4.71 0.79 27.44
C SER A 257 -5.45 -0.42 28.00
N ASN A 258 -6.30 -1.02 27.18
CA ASN A 258 -6.97 -2.29 27.47
C ASN A 258 -6.08 -3.52 27.20
N ALA A 259 -4.85 -3.34 26.76
CA ALA A 259 -3.89 -4.42 26.59
C ALA A 259 -3.38 -4.92 27.95
N SER A 260 -2.83 -6.13 27.96
CA SER A 260 -2.21 -6.70 29.15
C SER A 260 -1.00 -5.87 29.63
N ARG A 261 -0.70 -5.94 30.91
CA ARG A 261 0.39 -5.15 31.53
C ARG A 261 1.73 -5.37 30.87
N SER A 262 2.09 -6.64 30.62
CA SER A 262 3.36 -6.95 29.95
C SER A 262 3.44 -6.41 28.53
N VAL A 263 2.33 -6.37 27.78
CA VAL A 263 2.29 -5.76 26.44
C VAL A 263 2.47 -4.25 26.54
N VAL A 264 1.81 -3.58 27.50
CA VAL A 264 1.94 -2.14 27.73
C VAL A 264 3.39 -1.78 28.10
N ASP A 265 4.02 -2.57 29.00
CA ASP A 265 5.43 -2.38 29.39
C ASP A 265 6.36 -2.54 28.18
N GLY A 266 6.13 -3.56 27.34
CA GLY A 266 6.89 -3.78 26.11
C GLY A 266 6.72 -2.65 25.10
N LEU A 267 5.50 -2.15 24.91
CA LEU A 267 5.22 -0.99 24.05
C LEU A 267 5.90 0.29 24.55
N ASN A 268 5.87 0.52 25.88
CA ASN A 268 6.59 1.62 26.50
C ASN A 268 8.10 1.46 26.28
N GLY A 269 8.64 0.24 26.39
CA GLY A 269 10.04 -0.07 26.10
C GLY A 269 10.46 0.28 24.65
N LEU A 270 9.59 0.09 23.67
CA LEU A 270 9.84 0.49 22.27
C LEU A 270 9.79 2.00 22.06
N LEU A 271 9.13 2.75 22.93
CA LEU A 271 8.94 4.20 22.81
C LEU A 271 9.84 5.02 23.75
N THR A 272 10.71 4.38 24.55
CA THR A 272 11.57 5.07 25.52
C THR A 272 12.81 5.75 24.93
N ASP A 273 13.04 5.66 23.62
CA ASP A 273 14.16 6.37 22.97
C ASP A 273 13.94 7.90 23.03
N GLU A 274 14.96 8.65 23.40
CA GLU A 274 14.92 10.13 23.50
C GLU A 274 14.48 10.78 22.19
N ALA A 275 14.76 10.15 21.05
CA ALA A 275 14.35 10.63 19.73
C ALA A 275 12.84 10.48 19.45
N ILE A 276 12.13 9.68 20.25
CA ILE A 276 10.68 9.43 20.10
C ILE A 276 9.88 10.37 21.02
N ALA A 277 10.37 10.64 22.23
CA ALA A 277 9.75 11.52 23.23
C ALA A 277 8.25 11.26 23.48
N ALA A 278 7.83 9.98 23.44
CA ALA A 278 6.45 9.59 23.67
C ALA A 278 6.09 9.60 25.16
N GLN A 279 4.83 9.90 25.48
CA GLN A 279 4.32 9.70 26.84
C GLN A 279 4.08 8.20 27.08
N PRO A 280 4.44 7.69 28.27
CA PRO A 280 4.17 6.29 28.61
C PRO A 280 2.67 6.01 28.61
N LEU A 281 2.32 4.77 28.22
CA LEU A 281 0.98 4.20 28.34
C LEU A 281 0.76 3.71 29.76
N ASP A 282 -0.46 3.86 30.25
CA ASP A 282 -0.91 3.22 31.48
C ASP A 282 -1.84 2.04 31.13
N SER A 283 -1.73 0.95 31.89
CA SER A 283 -2.67 -0.15 31.80
C SER A 283 -3.95 0.19 32.56
N CYS A 284 -5.11 -0.20 32.01
CA CYS A 284 -6.38 -0.02 32.73
C CYS A 284 -6.41 -0.88 34.01
N ASP A 285 -7.25 -0.46 34.99
CA ASP A 285 -7.49 -1.21 36.20
C ASP A 285 -8.04 -2.61 35.87
N GLY A 286 -7.42 -3.65 36.47
CA GLY A 286 -7.81 -5.04 36.23
C GLY A 286 -7.25 -5.69 34.97
N ALA A 287 -6.36 -5.01 34.24
CA ALA A 287 -5.68 -5.61 33.08
C ALA A 287 -4.97 -6.93 33.44
N SER A 288 -5.07 -7.93 32.55
CA SER A 288 -4.37 -9.21 32.68
C SER A 288 -2.84 -9.01 32.65
N ASN A 289 -2.08 -9.99 33.14
CA ASN A 289 -0.62 -9.89 33.06
C ASN A 289 -0.10 -10.01 31.63
N GLY A 290 -0.62 -10.97 30.84
CA GLY A 290 -0.17 -11.24 29.49
C GLY A 290 1.29 -11.62 29.37
N THR A 291 1.86 -11.49 28.16
CA THR A 291 3.30 -11.77 27.94
C THR A 291 3.91 -10.81 26.91
N CYS A 292 5.09 -10.28 27.23
CA CYS A 292 5.93 -9.58 26.26
C CYS A 292 7.38 -9.98 26.47
N ASP A 293 7.99 -10.63 25.48
CA ASP A 293 9.38 -11.08 25.55
C ASP A 293 10.06 -11.14 24.18
N ALA A 294 11.39 -11.27 24.22
CA ALA A 294 12.24 -11.49 23.06
C ALA A 294 12.95 -12.86 23.22
N ILE A 295 12.72 -13.75 22.25
CA ILE A 295 13.15 -15.15 22.31
C ILE A 295 14.27 -15.37 21.30
N ALA A 296 15.44 -15.80 21.83
CA ALA A 296 16.58 -16.19 21.01
C ALA A 296 16.40 -17.59 20.43
N ALA A 297 16.86 -17.77 19.20
CA ALA A 297 17.06 -19.06 18.55
C ALA A 297 18.52 -19.20 18.10
N PRO A 298 19.14 -20.39 18.18
CA PRO A 298 20.53 -20.59 17.76
C PRO A 298 20.72 -20.32 16.26
N LEU A 299 19.84 -20.83 15.43
CA LEU A 299 19.89 -20.77 13.96
C LEU A 299 18.53 -20.31 13.36
N PRO A 300 18.50 -19.91 12.07
CA PRO A 300 17.28 -19.56 11.36
C PRO A 300 16.15 -20.60 11.44
N ASP A 301 16.46 -21.87 11.22
CA ASP A 301 15.46 -22.95 11.25
C ASP A 301 14.89 -23.16 12.66
N ASP A 302 15.69 -22.95 13.70
CA ASP A 302 15.23 -23.00 15.08
C ASP A 302 14.27 -21.83 15.36
N GLU A 303 14.52 -20.65 14.79
CA GLU A 303 13.60 -19.50 14.92
C GLU A 303 12.26 -19.79 14.26
N PHE A 304 12.24 -20.35 13.04
CA PHE A 304 10.98 -20.69 12.37
C PHE A 304 10.14 -21.68 13.18
N ASN A 305 10.81 -22.70 13.77
CA ASN A 305 10.15 -23.66 14.65
C ASN A 305 9.64 -22.99 15.93
N ARG A 306 10.38 -22.04 16.49
CA ARG A 306 9.96 -21.29 17.67
C ARG A 306 8.71 -20.44 17.38
N VAL A 307 8.66 -19.74 16.23
CA VAL A 307 7.47 -19.02 15.81
C VAL A 307 6.26 -19.95 15.69
N ALA A 308 6.45 -21.13 15.08
CA ALA A 308 5.39 -22.11 14.94
C ALA A 308 4.91 -22.68 16.28
N GLU A 309 5.81 -22.87 17.25
CA GLU A 309 5.49 -23.30 18.61
C GLU A 309 4.63 -22.24 19.35
N ILE A 310 5.00 -20.96 19.25
CA ILE A 310 4.25 -19.85 19.84
C ILE A 310 2.83 -19.80 19.24
N VAL A 311 2.73 -19.87 17.91
CA VAL A 311 1.45 -19.84 17.22
C VAL A 311 0.55 -21.01 17.63
N ARG A 312 1.10 -22.25 17.68
CA ARG A 312 0.34 -23.42 18.13
C ARG A 312 -0.12 -23.29 19.58
N THR A 313 0.74 -22.79 20.45
CA THR A 313 0.38 -22.58 21.87
C THR A 313 -0.83 -21.63 21.98
N ALA A 314 -0.86 -20.54 21.18
CA ALA A 314 -2.00 -19.63 21.17
C ALA A 314 -3.28 -20.30 20.63
N LEU A 315 -3.17 -21.08 19.55
CA LEU A 315 -4.32 -21.81 18.98
C LEU A 315 -4.83 -22.90 19.94
N ASP A 316 -3.95 -23.64 20.59
CA ASP A 316 -4.29 -24.68 21.58
C ASP A 316 -4.94 -24.07 22.84
N ALA A 317 -4.62 -22.81 23.16
CA ALA A 317 -5.29 -22.04 24.20
C ALA A 317 -6.68 -21.51 23.79
N GLY A 318 -7.12 -21.79 22.55
CA GLY A 318 -8.43 -21.42 22.04
C GLY A 318 -8.49 -20.01 21.42
N VAL A 319 -7.33 -19.41 21.07
CA VAL A 319 -7.30 -18.13 20.36
C VAL A 319 -7.73 -18.37 18.90
N GLU A 320 -8.67 -17.58 18.43
CA GLU A 320 -9.12 -17.60 17.03
C GLU A 320 -7.93 -17.34 16.09
N PRO A 321 -7.76 -18.11 15.01
CA PRO A 321 -6.61 -17.96 14.11
C PRO A 321 -6.40 -16.55 13.57
N GLU A 322 -7.48 -15.82 13.27
CA GLU A 322 -7.46 -14.45 12.76
C GLU A 322 -6.94 -13.44 13.78
N LEU A 323 -6.94 -13.79 15.06
CA LEU A 323 -6.40 -12.99 16.15
C LEU A 323 -4.94 -13.33 16.48
N VAL A 324 -4.33 -14.22 15.71
CA VAL A 324 -2.88 -14.52 15.78
C VAL A 324 -2.21 -13.88 14.57
N HIS A 325 -1.36 -12.89 14.83
CA HIS A 325 -0.63 -12.14 13.82
C HIS A 325 0.85 -12.50 13.86
N VAL A 326 1.44 -12.77 12.69
CA VAL A 326 2.87 -13.03 12.53
C VAL A 326 3.45 -12.08 11.49
N ALA A 327 4.39 -11.25 11.89
CA ALA A 327 5.04 -10.30 11.00
C ALA A 327 6.55 -10.50 10.93
N SER A 328 7.17 -10.03 9.83
CA SER A 328 8.62 -9.94 9.71
C SER A 328 9.01 -8.68 8.94
N PRO A 329 10.13 -8.03 9.27
CA PRO A 329 10.66 -6.90 8.51
C PRO A 329 11.21 -7.32 7.13
N ASN A 330 11.39 -8.63 6.90
CA ASN A 330 11.95 -9.18 5.66
C ASN A 330 10.95 -10.10 4.95
N ARG A 331 10.58 -9.75 3.71
CA ARG A 331 9.60 -10.50 2.92
C ARG A 331 10.01 -11.95 2.63
N LYS A 332 11.29 -12.23 2.43
CA LYS A 332 11.76 -13.60 2.21
C LYS A 332 11.58 -14.42 3.49
N TRP A 333 11.91 -13.81 4.64
CA TRP A 333 11.75 -14.41 5.95
C TRP A 333 10.28 -14.72 6.26
N MET A 334 9.41 -13.72 6.06
CA MET A 334 7.96 -13.87 6.18
C MET A 334 7.43 -15.08 5.37
N LYS A 335 7.90 -15.25 4.10
CA LYS A 335 7.47 -16.37 3.26
C LYS A 335 7.94 -17.73 3.80
N VAL A 336 9.12 -17.80 4.41
CA VAL A 336 9.61 -19.05 5.03
C VAL A 336 8.78 -19.35 6.28
N ILE A 337 8.53 -18.36 7.15
CA ILE A 337 7.65 -18.52 8.32
C ILE A 337 6.27 -19.06 7.88
N ALA A 338 5.64 -18.42 6.88
CA ALA A 338 4.33 -18.84 6.39
C ALA A 338 4.33 -20.30 5.90
N ARG A 339 5.38 -20.69 5.17
CA ARG A 339 5.55 -22.07 4.70
C ARG A 339 5.72 -23.04 5.86
N THR A 340 6.58 -22.74 6.83
CA THR A 340 6.81 -23.59 8.00
C THR A 340 5.53 -23.80 8.81
N LEU A 341 4.73 -22.74 9.00
CA LEU A 341 3.42 -22.84 9.66
C LEU A 341 2.47 -23.77 8.88
N ALA A 342 2.38 -23.60 7.58
CA ALA A 342 1.54 -24.44 6.73
C ALA A 342 1.97 -25.91 6.70
N GLU A 343 3.29 -26.19 6.63
CA GLU A 343 3.86 -27.54 6.70
C GLU A 343 3.57 -28.23 8.06
N GLN A 344 3.38 -27.45 9.11
CA GLN A 344 2.98 -27.94 10.43
C GLN A 344 1.46 -27.98 10.66
N GLY A 345 0.67 -27.82 9.60
CA GLY A 345 -0.79 -27.94 9.63
C GLY A 345 -1.53 -26.72 10.19
N VAL A 346 -0.85 -25.59 10.39
CA VAL A 346 -1.50 -24.34 10.82
C VAL A 346 -2.22 -23.70 9.63
N PRO A 347 -3.51 -23.32 9.75
CA PRO A 347 -4.19 -22.56 8.72
C PRO A 347 -3.58 -21.15 8.62
N VAL A 348 -3.03 -20.78 7.47
CA VAL A 348 -2.30 -19.51 7.28
C VAL A 348 -3.01 -18.63 6.26
N ALA A 349 -3.25 -17.38 6.63
CA ALA A 349 -3.68 -16.28 5.77
C ALA A 349 -2.49 -15.34 5.50
N VAL A 350 -1.75 -15.59 4.42
CA VAL A 350 -0.64 -14.71 4.01
C VAL A 350 -1.20 -13.48 3.33
N PHE A 351 -0.69 -12.28 3.69
CA PHE A 351 -1.09 -11.05 3.02
C PHE A 351 -0.75 -11.12 1.53
N PRO A 352 -1.76 -11.01 0.64
CA PRO A 352 -1.53 -11.17 -0.79
C PRO A 352 -0.82 -9.94 -1.34
N THR A 353 0.42 -10.11 -1.75
CA THR A 353 1.16 -9.07 -2.48
C THR A 353 1.13 -9.42 -3.95
N LEU A 354 0.05 -9.06 -4.62
CA LEU A 354 -0.09 -9.25 -6.05
C LEU A 354 0.55 -8.07 -6.80
N LYS A 355 1.38 -8.37 -7.78
CA LYS A 355 1.98 -7.38 -8.66
C LYS A 355 1.95 -7.94 -10.07
N ILE A 356 1.31 -7.21 -10.96
CA ILE A 356 1.47 -7.46 -12.38
C ILE A 356 2.82 -6.89 -12.78
N ALA A 357 3.79 -7.78 -12.92
CA ALA A 357 5.19 -7.43 -13.16
C ALA A 357 5.78 -8.37 -14.22
N GLY A 358 7.00 -8.11 -14.61
CA GLY A 358 7.78 -8.88 -15.55
C GLY A 358 8.83 -8.02 -16.21
N ASP A 359 9.80 -8.63 -16.90
CA ASP A 359 10.70 -7.90 -17.77
C ASP A 359 10.00 -7.71 -19.13
N MET A 360 9.60 -6.48 -19.41
CA MET A 360 8.86 -6.13 -20.62
C MET A 360 9.66 -6.40 -21.92
N ARG A 361 10.99 -6.55 -21.82
CA ARG A 361 11.87 -6.89 -22.94
C ARG A 361 11.81 -8.37 -23.30
N ASP A 362 11.37 -9.19 -22.36
CA ASP A 362 11.22 -10.63 -22.53
C ASP A 362 9.75 -11.00 -22.48
N THR A 363 9.21 -11.38 -23.63
CA THR A 363 7.78 -11.70 -23.79
C THR A 363 7.33 -12.90 -22.96
N ASP A 364 8.24 -13.81 -22.62
CA ASP A 364 7.93 -14.99 -21.79
C ASP A 364 7.88 -14.60 -20.30
N LEU A 365 8.68 -13.64 -19.88
CA LEU A 365 8.71 -13.15 -18.50
C LEU A 365 7.62 -12.14 -18.17
N CYS A 366 6.93 -11.56 -19.17
CA CYS A 366 5.87 -10.57 -18.96
C CYS A 366 4.46 -11.05 -19.38
N LEU A 367 4.21 -12.36 -19.38
CA LEU A 367 2.95 -12.95 -19.81
C LEU A 367 1.74 -12.35 -19.07
N GLU A 368 1.82 -12.15 -17.76
CA GLU A 368 0.74 -11.53 -16.96
C GLU A 368 0.41 -10.12 -17.44
N ALA A 369 1.41 -9.29 -17.69
CA ALA A 369 1.24 -7.92 -18.20
C ALA A 369 0.60 -7.93 -19.60
N ARG A 370 1.01 -8.85 -20.47
CA ARG A 370 0.44 -9.03 -21.81
C ARG A 370 -1.03 -9.46 -21.75
N ILE A 371 -1.38 -10.39 -20.85
CA ILE A 371 -2.78 -10.81 -20.63
C ILE A 371 -3.63 -9.62 -20.19
N VAL A 372 -3.19 -8.87 -19.17
CA VAL A 372 -3.90 -7.68 -18.68
C VAL A 372 -4.08 -6.64 -19.79
N THR A 373 -3.06 -6.45 -20.61
CA THR A 373 -3.12 -5.51 -21.75
C THR A 373 -4.16 -5.94 -22.79
N ILE A 374 -4.23 -7.22 -23.14
CA ILE A 374 -5.28 -7.74 -24.06
C ILE A 374 -6.68 -7.58 -23.45
N LEU A 375 -6.85 -7.88 -22.15
CA LEU A 375 -8.13 -7.67 -21.46
C LEU A 375 -8.57 -6.19 -21.53
N ARG A 376 -7.62 -5.26 -21.36
CA ARG A 376 -7.90 -3.81 -21.49
C ARG A 376 -8.32 -3.44 -22.91
N LEU A 377 -7.61 -3.90 -23.92
CA LEU A 377 -7.93 -3.64 -25.32
C LEU A 377 -9.27 -4.29 -25.75
N MET A 378 -9.68 -5.39 -25.10
CA MET A 378 -11.02 -5.96 -25.30
C MET A 378 -12.11 -5.15 -24.60
N ALA A 379 -11.84 -4.55 -23.45
CA ALA A 379 -12.77 -3.70 -22.73
C ALA A 379 -12.87 -2.30 -23.37
N ASN A 380 -11.73 -1.74 -23.77
CA ASN A 380 -11.61 -0.43 -24.41
C ASN A 380 -10.55 -0.48 -25.52
N PRO A 381 -10.94 -0.63 -26.79
CA PRO A 381 -10.01 -0.65 -27.94
C PRO A 381 -9.21 0.65 -28.13
N ASP A 382 -9.64 1.74 -27.50
CA ASP A 382 -9.05 3.06 -27.57
C ASP A 382 -8.25 3.45 -26.32
N ASP A 383 -7.95 2.46 -25.42
CA ASP A 383 -7.10 2.71 -24.24
C ASP A 383 -5.65 3.01 -24.67
N PRO A 384 -5.20 4.27 -24.59
CA PRO A 384 -3.92 4.68 -25.17
C PRO A 384 -2.72 4.08 -24.43
N LEU A 385 -2.85 3.81 -23.12
CA LEU A 385 -1.79 3.17 -22.35
C LEU A 385 -1.71 1.67 -22.64
N ALA A 386 -2.84 0.99 -22.81
CA ALA A 386 -2.85 -0.41 -23.20
C ALA A 386 -2.26 -0.61 -24.60
N LEU A 387 -2.60 0.27 -25.55
CA LEU A 387 -1.98 0.29 -26.89
C LEU A 387 -0.48 0.54 -26.79
N ARG A 388 -0.04 1.52 -25.98
CA ARG A 388 1.39 1.80 -25.75
C ARG A 388 2.11 0.59 -25.16
N CYS A 389 1.54 -0.07 -24.18
CA CYS A 389 2.12 -1.27 -23.57
C CYS A 389 2.24 -2.40 -24.60
N TRP A 390 1.23 -2.59 -25.45
CA TRP A 390 1.24 -3.66 -26.42
C TRP A 390 2.40 -3.55 -27.44
N TYR A 391 2.61 -2.38 -28.02
CA TYR A 391 3.74 -2.20 -28.95
C TYR A 391 5.09 -1.97 -28.25
N ALA A 392 5.13 -2.02 -26.90
CA ALA A 392 6.35 -2.02 -26.12
C ALA A 392 6.91 -3.41 -25.83
N PHE A 393 6.06 -4.43 -25.78
CA PHE A 393 6.50 -5.78 -25.41
C PHE A 393 7.54 -6.31 -26.40
N GLY A 394 8.68 -6.78 -25.87
CA GLY A 394 9.80 -7.28 -26.62
C GLY A 394 10.88 -6.25 -26.94
N ASP A 395 10.52 -5.02 -27.28
CA ASP A 395 11.47 -3.92 -27.56
C ASP A 395 10.88 -2.53 -27.27
N TYR A 396 10.57 -2.29 -26.01
CA TYR A 396 9.92 -1.04 -25.61
C TYR A 396 10.83 0.20 -25.70
N LEU A 397 12.15 0.02 -25.66
CA LEU A 397 13.11 1.13 -25.75
C LEU A 397 13.12 1.77 -27.13
N GLY A 398 12.97 0.97 -28.20
CA GLY A 398 12.95 1.46 -29.58
C GLY A 398 11.71 2.31 -29.92
N ASN A 399 10.64 2.18 -29.16
CA ASN A 399 9.34 2.79 -29.46
C ASN A 399 9.03 4.06 -28.66
N SER A 400 9.87 4.47 -27.70
CA SER A 400 9.63 5.64 -26.84
C SER A 400 9.61 6.96 -27.61
N ALA A 401 10.38 7.10 -28.68
CA ALA A 401 10.39 8.30 -29.52
C ALA A 401 9.06 8.49 -30.26
N ILE A 402 8.42 7.41 -30.71
CA ILE A 402 7.09 7.46 -31.31
C ILE A 402 6.05 7.82 -30.23
N ALA A 403 6.08 7.16 -29.08
CA ALA A 403 5.17 7.45 -27.97
C ALA A 403 5.20 8.93 -27.59
N ARG A 404 6.40 9.53 -27.54
CA ARG A 404 6.58 10.95 -27.28
C ARG A 404 5.89 11.81 -28.33
N LYS A 405 6.10 11.53 -29.62
CA LYS A 405 5.46 12.31 -30.71
C LYS A 405 3.93 12.18 -30.70
N LEU A 406 3.41 10.98 -30.45
CA LEU A 406 1.97 10.76 -30.33
C LEU A 406 1.38 11.57 -29.15
N CYS A 407 2.08 11.60 -28.02
CA CYS A 407 1.70 12.42 -26.87
C CYS A 407 1.78 13.92 -27.16
N GLU A 408 2.86 14.41 -27.78
CA GLU A 408 3.04 15.82 -28.16
C GLU A 408 1.97 16.33 -29.15
N GLN A 409 1.43 15.44 -29.98
CA GLN A 409 0.40 15.76 -30.97
C GLN A 409 -1.02 15.44 -30.49
N ASP A 410 -1.16 14.92 -29.25
CA ASP A 410 -2.43 14.38 -28.72
C ASP A 410 -3.13 13.44 -29.74
N TYR A 411 -2.32 12.58 -30.39
CA TYR A 411 -2.80 11.73 -31.46
C TYR A 411 -3.63 10.56 -30.93
N PRO A 412 -4.91 10.41 -31.31
CA PRO A 412 -5.77 9.36 -30.79
C PRO A 412 -5.43 8.02 -31.45
N LEU A 413 -4.67 7.17 -30.76
CA LEU A 413 -4.49 5.78 -31.17
C LEU A 413 -5.77 4.99 -30.88
N SER A 414 -6.10 4.08 -31.81
CA SER A 414 -7.21 3.16 -31.66
C SER A 414 -6.88 1.81 -32.29
N LEU A 415 -7.28 0.73 -31.63
CA LEU A 415 -7.16 -0.61 -32.19
C LEU A 415 -8.05 -0.77 -33.43
N SER A 416 -9.16 -0.03 -33.52
CA SER A 416 -10.07 -0.06 -34.66
C SER A 416 -9.57 0.73 -35.86
N SER A 417 -8.60 1.65 -35.70
CA SER A 417 -8.06 2.47 -36.77
C SER A 417 -7.26 1.62 -37.76
N ALA A 418 -7.69 1.58 -39.01
CA ALA A 418 -7.06 0.79 -40.07
C ALA A 418 -5.74 1.41 -40.58
N ARG A 419 -5.47 2.67 -40.27
CA ARG A 419 -4.28 3.41 -40.68
C ARG A 419 -3.90 4.41 -39.60
N LEU A 420 -2.60 4.56 -39.37
CA LEU A 420 -2.05 5.74 -38.74
C LEU A 420 -1.94 6.80 -39.84
N ASP A 421 -2.98 7.61 -40.03
CA ASP A 421 -2.91 8.81 -40.85
C ASP A 421 -2.08 9.85 -40.08
N LEU A 422 -0.79 9.62 -40.06
CA LEU A 422 0.19 10.55 -39.51
C LEU A 422 0.52 11.64 -40.55
N ALA A 423 -0.52 12.22 -41.11
CA ALA A 423 -0.43 13.30 -42.09
C ALA A 423 -0.03 14.60 -41.40
N GLY A 424 1.27 14.83 -41.34
CA GLY A 424 1.87 16.07 -40.87
C GLY A 424 3.33 16.15 -41.32
N GLU A 425 3.74 17.28 -41.80
CA GLU A 425 5.08 17.55 -42.29
C GLU A 425 6.20 17.04 -41.37
N GLY A 426 7.11 16.22 -41.89
CA GLY A 426 8.37 15.84 -41.26
C GLY A 426 8.39 14.47 -40.56
N ASN A 427 7.49 13.56 -40.88
CA ASN A 427 7.34 12.27 -40.19
C ASN A 427 8.14 11.08 -40.76
N ALA A 428 9.34 11.28 -41.31
CA ALA A 428 10.21 10.19 -41.74
C ALA A 428 10.45 9.14 -40.63
N LEU A 429 10.47 9.58 -39.36
CA LEU A 429 10.61 8.67 -38.20
C LEU A 429 9.33 7.86 -37.95
N LEU A 430 8.16 8.47 -38.13
CA LEU A 430 6.88 7.79 -37.98
C LEU A 430 6.58 6.88 -39.19
N GLU A 431 7.00 7.24 -40.40
CA GLU A 431 6.92 6.35 -41.55
C GLU A 431 7.82 5.13 -41.38
N GLN A 432 9.03 5.33 -40.84
CA GLN A 432 10.00 4.24 -40.62
C GLN A 432 9.67 3.37 -39.39
N GLN A 433 9.19 3.94 -38.31
CA GLN A 433 8.84 3.23 -37.05
C GLN A 433 7.33 2.97 -36.93
N GLY A 434 6.50 3.71 -37.64
CA GLY A 434 5.04 3.54 -37.68
C GLY A 434 4.61 2.18 -38.20
N GLY A 435 5.39 1.58 -39.11
CA GLY A 435 5.17 0.22 -39.57
C GLY A 435 5.17 -0.80 -38.42
N ALA A 436 6.15 -0.74 -37.53
CA ALA A 436 6.26 -1.66 -36.39
C ALA A 436 5.10 -1.48 -35.39
N VAL A 437 4.64 -0.24 -35.16
CA VAL A 437 3.45 0.02 -34.33
C VAL A 437 2.20 -0.56 -34.98
N LEU A 438 2.00 -0.35 -36.29
CA LEU A 438 0.87 -0.90 -37.03
C LEU A 438 0.85 -2.43 -37.02
N ASP A 439 2.01 -3.06 -37.22
CA ASP A 439 2.14 -4.52 -37.16
C ASP A 439 1.81 -5.05 -35.76
N SER A 440 2.19 -4.33 -34.71
CA SER A 440 1.84 -4.67 -33.33
C SER A 440 0.33 -4.56 -33.09
N LEU A 441 -0.31 -3.48 -33.58
CA LEU A 441 -1.78 -3.32 -33.46
C LEU A 441 -2.54 -4.42 -34.21
N GLU A 442 -2.07 -4.82 -35.40
CA GLU A 442 -2.65 -5.91 -36.16
C GLU A 442 -2.47 -7.27 -35.45
N SER A 443 -1.34 -7.46 -34.80
CA SER A 443 -1.09 -8.63 -33.94
C SER A 443 -2.08 -8.68 -32.77
N ALA A 444 -2.39 -7.55 -32.10
CA ALA A 444 -3.40 -7.51 -31.04
C ALA A 444 -4.80 -7.87 -31.57
N ARG A 445 -5.19 -7.32 -32.72
CA ARG A 445 -6.47 -7.66 -33.38
C ARG A 445 -6.55 -9.17 -33.67
N THR A 446 -5.49 -9.75 -34.18
CA THR A 446 -5.40 -11.16 -34.48
C THR A 446 -5.60 -12.01 -33.23
N VAL A 447 -4.91 -11.69 -32.12
CA VAL A 447 -5.08 -12.37 -30.83
C VAL A 447 -6.53 -12.25 -30.35
N ILE A 448 -7.08 -11.02 -30.30
CA ILE A 448 -8.46 -10.78 -29.85
C ILE A 448 -9.47 -11.55 -30.75
N GLY A 449 -9.27 -11.53 -32.07
CA GLY A 449 -10.15 -12.23 -33.02
C GLY A 449 -10.21 -13.74 -32.78
N ARG A 450 -9.11 -14.37 -32.35
CA ARG A 450 -9.03 -15.81 -32.07
C ARG A 450 -9.69 -16.23 -30.76
N ILE A 451 -9.85 -15.30 -29.82
CA ILE A 451 -10.40 -15.58 -28.47
C ILE A 451 -11.82 -15.05 -28.28
N LEU A 452 -12.44 -14.49 -29.33
CA LEU A 452 -13.81 -13.98 -29.28
C LEU A 452 -14.79 -15.04 -28.77
N GLY A 453 -15.73 -14.59 -27.91
CA GLY A 453 -16.79 -15.44 -27.33
C GLY A 453 -16.39 -16.17 -26.05
N ALA A 454 -15.13 -16.11 -25.61
CA ALA A 454 -14.72 -16.60 -24.31
C ALA A 454 -15.02 -15.55 -23.22
N THR A 455 -15.27 -16.00 -21.99
CA THR A 455 -15.57 -15.13 -20.81
C THR A 455 -14.94 -15.71 -19.55
N GLY A 456 -14.84 -14.90 -18.49
CA GLY A 456 -14.35 -15.33 -17.18
C GLY A 456 -12.93 -15.92 -17.24
N LEU A 457 -12.70 -16.96 -16.45
CA LEU A 457 -11.39 -17.66 -16.40
C LEU A 457 -11.01 -18.32 -17.74
N ASP A 458 -12.00 -18.83 -18.51
CA ASP A 458 -11.74 -19.42 -19.84
C ASP A 458 -11.15 -18.40 -20.81
N LEU A 459 -11.64 -17.16 -20.77
CA LEU A 459 -11.07 -16.05 -21.56
C LEU A 459 -9.60 -15.85 -21.22
N VAL A 460 -9.26 -15.73 -19.93
CA VAL A 460 -7.89 -15.48 -19.50
C VAL A 460 -6.96 -16.65 -19.85
N ALA A 461 -7.44 -17.87 -19.69
CA ALA A 461 -6.69 -19.08 -20.09
C ALA A 461 -6.43 -19.12 -21.61
N ARG A 462 -7.42 -18.75 -22.44
CA ARG A 462 -7.23 -18.67 -23.90
C ARG A 462 -6.27 -17.57 -24.31
N ILE A 463 -6.31 -16.41 -23.66
CA ILE A 463 -5.32 -15.34 -23.89
C ILE A 463 -3.92 -15.88 -23.55
N ALA A 464 -3.75 -16.53 -22.39
CA ALA A 464 -2.47 -17.10 -21.98
C ALA A 464 -1.93 -18.11 -23.00
N ALA A 465 -2.78 -19.02 -23.45
CA ALA A 465 -2.42 -20.04 -24.45
C ALA A 465 -2.04 -19.42 -25.81
N GLU A 466 -2.75 -18.39 -26.26
CA GLU A 466 -2.46 -17.71 -27.52
C GLU A 466 -1.15 -16.92 -27.44
N LEU A 467 -0.86 -16.28 -26.30
CA LEU A 467 0.33 -15.43 -26.10
C LEU A 467 1.61 -16.24 -25.84
N SER A 468 1.52 -17.41 -25.24
CA SER A 468 2.68 -18.26 -24.94
C SER A 468 3.07 -19.20 -26.09
N ASN A 469 2.27 -19.28 -27.17
CA ASN A 469 2.38 -20.30 -28.22
C ASN A 469 2.34 -21.75 -27.67
N ASP A 470 1.89 -21.92 -26.45
CA ASP A 470 1.76 -23.20 -25.75
C ASP A 470 0.31 -23.43 -25.31
N ARG A 471 -0.39 -24.32 -26.00
CA ARG A 471 -1.78 -24.66 -25.66
C ARG A 471 -1.95 -25.32 -24.29
N SER A 472 -0.86 -25.77 -23.68
CA SER A 472 -0.82 -26.32 -22.33
C SER A 472 -0.44 -25.27 -21.27
N ALA A 473 -0.26 -23.99 -21.66
CA ALA A 473 0.10 -22.93 -20.74
C ALA A 473 -0.93 -22.83 -19.60
N THR A 474 -0.46 -22.99 -18.39
CA THR A 474 -1.29 -22.82 -17.20
C THR A 474 -1.52 -21.32 -16.95
N LEU A 475 -2.71 -21.01 -16.46
CA LEU A 475 -3.04 -19.64 -16.04
C LEU A 475 -2.02 -19.16 -15.02
N PRO A 476 -1.42 -17.95 -15.18
CA PRO A 476 -0.54 -17.39 -14.15
C PRO A 476 -1.25 -17.31 -12.81
N ARG A 477 -0.62 -17.88 -11.78
CA ARG A 477 -1.21 -17.98 -10.44
C ARG A 477 -1.65 -16.62 -9.86
N THR A 478 -0.94 -15.55 -10.19
CA THR A 478 -1.28 -14.18 -9.78
C THR A 478 -2.66 -13.79 -10.30
N LEU A 479 -2.94 -14.05 -11.58
CA LEU A 479 -4.24 -13.76 -12.19
C LEU A 479 -5.33 -14.71 -11.70
N GLU A 480 -5.01 -15.99 -11.54
CA GLU A 480 -5.93 -16.98 -10.96
C GLU A 480 -6.41 -16.54 -9.57
N LEU A 481 -5.50 -16.11 -8.71
CA LEU A 481 -5.83 -15.61 -7.38
C LEU A 481 -6.66 -14.31 -7.42
N ALA A 482 -6.37 -13.42 -8.36
CA ALA A 482 -7.09 -12.16 -8.49
C ALA A 482 -8.54 -12.33 -8.98
N ILE A 483 -8.77 -13.26 -9.90
CA ILE A 483 -10.05 -13.38 -10.62
C ILE A 483 -10.83 -14.67 -10.33
N GLY A 484 -10.24 -15.64 -9.61
CA GLY A 484 -10.84 -16.96 -9.40
C GLY A 484 -12.20 -16.97 -8.72
N HIS A 485 -12.57 -15.87 -8.03
CA HIS A 485 -13.88 -15.69 -7.40
C HIS A 485 -14.96 -15.10 -8.33
N LYS A 486 -14.59 -14.68 -9.55
CA LYS A 486 -15.55 -14.09 -10.49
C LYS A 486 -16.35 -15.15 -11.21
N ALA A 487 -17.57 -14.77 -11.63
CA ALA A 487 -18.45 -15.66 -12.38
C ALA A 487 -17.83 -16.08 -13.71
N ALA A 488 -18.17 -17.29 -14.17
CA ALA A 488 -17.66 -17.87 -15.41
C ALA A 488 -18.00 -17.02 -16.66
N ASN A 489 -19.04 -16.18 -16.58
CA ASN A 489 -19.47 -15.28 -17.66
C ASN A 489 -18.98 -13.83 -17.48
N ALA A 490 -18.01 -13.58 -16.58
CA ALA A 490 -17.50 -12.24 -16.35
C ALA A 490 -16.89 -11.63 -17.62
N ALA A 491 -17.29 -10.38 -17.91
CA ALA A 491 -16.77 -9.60 -19.03
C ALA A 491 -15.31 -9.13 -18.75
N PRO A 492 -14.54 -8.75 -19.78
CA PRO A 492 -13.18 -8.24 -19.62
C PRO A 492 -13.07 -7.10 -18.60
N SER A 493 -14.01 -6.15 -18.59
CA SER A 493 -14.04 -5.05 -17.60
C SER A 493 -14.14 -5.55 -16.17
N ALA A 494 -15.06 -6.49 -15.88
CA ALA A 494 -15.22 -7.05 -14.56
C ALA A 494 -14.00 -7.88 -14.08
N LEU A 495 -13.25 -8.48 -15.01
CA LEU A 495 -11.99 -9.15 -14.70
C LEU A 495 -10.89 -8.14 -14.38
N LEU A 496 -10.84 -7.02 -15.10
CA LEU A 496 -9.90 -5.92 -14.84
C LEU A 496 -10.16 -5.26 -13.49
N ASP A 497 -11.42 -5.04 -13.13
CA ASP A 497 -11.80 -4.51 -11.82
C ASP A 497 -11.33 -5.46 -10.71
N ALA A 498 -11.53 -6.78 -10.87
CA ALA A 498 -11.04 -7.76 -9.92
C ALA A 498 -9.50 -7.77 -9.79
N ILE A 499 -8.77 -7.59 -10.89
CA ILE A 499 -7.31 -7.48 -10.88
C ILE A 499 -6.88 -6.19 -10.18
N GLN A 500 -7.54 -5.07 -10.46
CA GLN A 500 -7.28 -3.79 -9.79
C GLN A 500 -7.52 -3.90 -8.28
N ASP A 501 -8.65 -4.49 -7.88
CA ASP A 501 -8.99 -4.73 -6.48
C ASP A 501 -7.93 -5.60 -5.77
N ALA A 502 -7.55 -6.70 -6.40
CA ALA A 502 -6.54 -7.61 -5.84
C ALA A 502 -5.14 -6.97 -5.70
N VAL A 503 -4.80 -5.99 -6.56
CA VAL A 503 -3.50 -5.31 -6.53
C VAL A 503 -3.50 -4.11 -5.58
N PHE A 504 -4.55 -3.28 -5.59
CA PHE A 504 -4.57 -2.00 -4.87
C PHE A 504 -5.41 -2.03 -3.58
N PHE A 505 -6.33 -3.00 -3.45
CA PHE A 505 -7.21 -3.17 -2.29
C PHE A 505 -7.05 -4.54 -1.64
N ALA A 506 -5.80 -5.04 -1.63
CA ALA A 506 -5.47 -6.32 -1.02
C ALA A 506 -5.83 -6.35 0.48
N GLN A 507 -6.34 -7.50 0.92
CA GLN A 507 -6.67 -7.75 2.32
C GLN A 507 -6.33 -9.20 2.70
N PHE A 508 -6.23 -9.48 4.00
CA PHE A 508 -6.08 -10.86 4.47
C PHE A 508 -7.33 -11.69 4.12
N ALA A 509 -7.12 -12.97 3.88
CA ALA A 509 -8.23 -13.91 3.85
C ALA A 509 -8.99 -13.89 5.20
N SER A 510 -10.27 -14.20 5.16
CA SER A 510 -11.15 -14.13 6.35
C SER A 510 -10.78 -15.11 7.44
N ALA A 511 -10.13 -16.22 7.11
CA ALA A 511 -9.78 -17.27 8.07
C ALA A 511 -8.28 -17.60 8.01
N GLY A 512 -7.70 -17.94 9.18
CA GLY A 512 -6.32 -18.37 9.34
C GLY A 512 -5.43 -17.37 10.05
N VAL A 513 -4.29 -17.87 10.53
CA VAL A 513 -3.22 -17.06 11.14
C VAL A 513 -2.70 -16.06 10.13
N ARG A 514 -2.77 -14.79 10.45
CA ARG A 514 -2.38 -13.71 9.54
C ARG A 514 -0.86 -13.57 9.51
N VAL A 515 -0.28 -13.68 8.30
CA VAL A 515 1.17 -13.55 8.10
C VAL A 515 1.46 -12.47 7.08
N GLY A 516 2.25 -11.43 7.48
CA GLY A 516 2.51 -10.27 6.63
C GLY A 516 3.78 -9.50 7.01
N MET A 517 3.93 -8.34 6.38
CA MET A 517 4.89 -7.32 6.80
C MET A 517 4.23 -6.46 7.89
N PHE A 518 5.00 -5.65 8.62
CA PHE A 518 4.45 -4.80 9.69
C PHE A 518 3.33 -3.86 9.21
N GLU A 519 3.46 -3.35 8.00
CA GLU A 519 2.53 -2.42 7.37
C GLU A 519 1.17 -3.05 7.06
N ASP A 520 1.13 -4.36 6.83
CA ASP A 520 -0.08 -5.09 6.44
C ASP A 520 -1.09 -5.21 7.59
N PHE A 521 -0.66 -4.88 8.84
CA PHE A 521 -1.48 -5.00 10.05
C PHE A 521 -2.08 -3.68 10.55
N VAL A 522 -1.93 -2.58 9.82
CA VAL A 522 -2.49 -1.28 10.20
C VAL A 522 -4.01 -1.38 10.35
N GLY A 523 -4.53 -0.93 11.50
CA GLY A 523 -5.95 -0.97 11.85
C GLY A 523 -6.49 -2.33 12.29
N LEU A 524 -5.62 -3.37 12.39
CA LEU A 524 -6.00 -4.69 12.86
C LEU A 524 -5.72 -4.87 14.35
N ARG A 525 -6.32 -5.90 14.95
CA ARG A 525 -6.18 -6.28 16.35
C ARG A 525 -5.84 -7.76 16.45
N ALA A 526 -4.92 -8.10 17.35
CA ALA A 526 -4.50 -9.46 17.65
C ALA A 526 -4.62 -9.75 19.16
N HIS A 527 -4.90 -11.00 19.51
CA HIS A 527 -4.68 -11.51 20.85
C HIS A 527 -3.19 -11.81 21.05
N CYS A 528 -2.58 -12.45 20.04
CA CYS A 528 -1.15 -12.79 20.03
C CYS A 528 -0.49 -12.19 18.77
N ALA A 529 0.56 -11.38 18.96
CA ALA A 529 1.36 -10.83 17.87
C ALA A 529 2.82 -11.32 17.99
N VAL A 530 3.36 -11.86 16.90
CA VAL A 530 4.73 -12.39 16.82
C VAL A 530 5.51 -11.64 15.73
N ALA A 531 6.61 -11.00 16.10
CA ALA A 531 7.54 -10.37 15.17
C ALA A 531 8.78 -11.23 14.99
N GLY A 532 8.91 -11.90 13.84
CA GLY A 532 10.03 -12.79 13.53
C GLY A 532 11.11 -12.14 12.67
N GLY A 533 12.37 -12.60 12.85
CA GLY A 533 13.51 -12.05 12.13
C GLY A 533 13.98 -10.71 12.70
N MET A 534 13.88 -10.53 14.01
CA MET A 534 14.28 -9.29 14.68
C MET A 534 15.79 -9.21 14.87
N VAL A 535 16.51 -9.05 13.76
CA VAL A 535 17.98 -9.04 13.73
C VAL A 535 18.54 -7.82 13.00
N ASN A 536 19.74 -7.41 13.39
CA ASN A 536 20.49 -6.37 12.71
C ASN A 536 20.80 -6.74 11.25
N GLY A 537 20.45 -5.86 10.33
CA GLY A 537 20.52 -6.11 8.89
C GLY A 537 19.13 -6.25 8.24
N PHE A 538 18.14 -6.77 8.98
CA PHE A 538 16.75 -6.71 8.60
C PHE A 538 16.11 -5.40 9.09
N VAL A 539 16.22 -5.13 10.39
CA VAL A 539 15.77 -3.91 11.04
C VAL A 539 16.67 -3.59 12.25
N PRO A 540 17.41 -2.47 12.29
CA PRO A 540 17.68 -1.60 11.14
C PRO A 540 18.35 -2.32 9.97
N SER A 541 18.21 -1.77 8.77
CA SER A 541 18.82 -2.35 7.58
C SER A 541 20.35 -2.32 7.64
N ARG A 542 21.05 -3.23 6.90
CA ARG A 542 22.52 -3.25 6.87
C ARG A 542 23.14 -1.89 6.54
N ALA A 543 22.48 -1.09 5.70
CA ALA A 543 22.97 0.25 5.32
C ALA A 543 23.09 1.20 6.52
N TYR A 544 22.28 1.03 7.55
CA TYR A 544 22.33 1.81 8.78
C TYR A 544 23.70 1.73 9.48
N PHE A 545 24.36 0.57 9.42
CA PHE A 545 25.64 0.31 10.08
C PHE A 545 26.84 0.78 9.25
N ASP A 546 26.65 1.11 7.98
CA ASP A 546 27.73 1.57 7.10
C ASP A 546 27.90 3.09 7.18
N PRO A 547 29.01 3.59 7.75
CA PRO A 547 29.24 5.03 7.91
C PRO A 547 29.43 5.77 6.59
N THR A 548 29.67 5.05 5.48
CA THR A 548 29.77 5.65 4.14
C THR A 548 28.40 5.87 3.50
N ILE A 549 27.35 5.22 4.01
CA ILE A 549 25.98 5.34 3.52
C ILE A 549 25.14 6.20 4.46
N VAL A 550 25.28 5.97 5.77
CA VAL A 550 24.52 6.68 6.81
C VAL A 550 25.47 7.37 7.78
N GLU A 551 25.45 8.70 7.77
CA GLU A 551 26.19 9.53 8.73
C GLU A 551 25.75 9.24 10.17
N ARG A 552 26.70 9.32 11.12
CA ARG A 552 26.45 8.96 12.53
C ARG A 552 25.33 9.77 13.18
N ASP A 553 25.25 11.07 12.86
CA ASP A 553 24.24 11.98 13.40
C ASP A 553 22.81 11.70 12.91
N LYS A 554 22.66 10.99 11.77
CA LYS A 554 21.36 10.57 11.22
C LYS A 554 20.86 9.25 11.80
N ARG A 555 21.74 8.44 12.41
CA ARG A 555 21.39 7.11 12.93
C ARG A 555 20.29 7.10 13.97
N PRO A 556 20.30 7.98 15.01
CA PRO A 556 19.23 7.99 16.01
C PRO A 556 17.85 8.21 15.38
N LYS A 557 17.76 9.11 14.39
CA LYS A 557 16.50 9.40 13.68
C LYS A 557 15.99 8.21 12.84
N ILE A 558 16.91 7.47 12.22
CA ILE A 558 16.56 6.26 11.46
C ILE A 558 16.09 5.17 12.41
N LEU A 559 16.83 4.95 13.52
CA LEU A 559 16.46 3.97 14.54
C LEU A 559 15.08 4.27 15.14
N ALA A 560 14.83 5.53 15.50
CA ALA A 560 13.52 5.96 15.99
C ALA A 560 12.41 5.70 14.95
N GLY A 561 12.69 5.87 13.66
CA GLY A 561 11.77 5.53 12.58
C GLY A 561 11.47 4.03 12.53
N ASP A 562 12.49 3.20 12.62
CA ASP A 562 12.33 1.73 12.66
C ASP A 562 11.61 1.26 13.93
N MET A 563 11.87 1.87 15.10
CA MET A 563 11.15 1.57 16.35
C MET A 563 9.66 1.89 16.24
N ARG A 564 9.32 3.04 15.66
CA ARG A 564 7.90 3.39 15.40
C ARG A 564 7.24 2.44 14.40
N ARG A 565 7.98 1.94 13.43
CA ARG A 565 7.50 0.93 12.48
C ARG A 565 7.16 -0.38 13.19
N ILE A 566 8.01 -0.84 14.10
CA ILE A 566 7.77 -2.02 14.91
C ILE A 566 6.60 -1.77 15.87
N TYR A 567 6.58 -0.61 16.53
CA TYR A 567 5.48 -0.21 17.38
C TYR A 567 4.13 -0.23 16.64
N SER A 568 4.10 0.18 15.37
CA SER A 568 2.89 0.14 14.54
C SER A 568 2.28 -1.27 14.42
N PHE A 569 3.12 -2.31 14.36
CA PHE A 569 2.67 -3.70 14.41
C PHE A 569 2.38 -4.15 15.86
N ALA A 570 3.32 -3.90 16.78
CA ALA A 570 3.24 -4.35 18.16
C ALA A 570 1.97 -3.85 18.88
N ARG A 571 1.53 -2.63 18.56
CA ARG A 571 0.30 -2.02 19.11
C ARG A 571 -0.99 -2.75 18.72
N SER A 572 -0.95 -3.69 17.78
CA SER A 572 -2.10 -4.52 17.44
C SER A 572 -2.39 -5.58 18.48
N SER A 573 -1.41 -5.93 19.34
CA SER A 573 -1.53 -6.97 20.35
C SER A 573 -2.26 -6.49 21.60
N ASP A 574 -3.15 -7.34 22.10
CA ASP A 574 -3.87 -7.10 23.36
C ASP A 574 -3.30 -7.91 24.52
N SER A 575 -2.79 -9.13 24.28
CA SER A 575 -2.48 -10.07 25.35
C SER A 575 -1.06 -10.62 25.29
N GLU A 576 -0.59 -10.98 24.10
CA GLU A 576 0.74 -11.56 23.91
C GLU A 576 1.50 -10.87 22.81
N LEU A 577 2.70 -10.35 23.11
CA LEU A 577 3.62 -9.74 22.18
C LEU A 577 4.96 -10.46 22.23
N ARG A 578 5.33 -11.13 21.15
CA ARG A 578 6.54 -11.94 21.08
C ARG A 578 7.46 -11.43 19.99
N PHE A 579 8.74 -11.30 20.30
CA PHE A 579 9.79 -11.01 19.33
C PHE A 579 10.69 -12.24 19.22
N THR A 580 11.05 -12.66 18.00
CA THR A 580 11.99 -13.75 17.80
C THR A 580 13.17 -13.29 16.97
N TYR A 581 14.35 -13.82 17.27
CA TYR A 581 15.59 -13.55 16.56
C TYR A 581 16.52 -14.77 16.61
N PHE A 582 17.48 -14.83 15.70
CA PHE A 582 18.50 -15.88 15.68
C PHE A 582 19.89 -15.29 15.93
N GLU A 583 20.76 -16.08 16.58
CA GLU A 583 22.09 -15.62 17.00
C GLU A 583 23.18 -15.94 15.99
N GLN A 584 22.98 -16.95 15.13
CA GLN A 584 23.94 -17.38 14.13
C GLN A 584 23.26 -17.70 12.81
N ALA A 585 24.00 -17.50 11.70
CA ALA A 585 23.59 -17.90 10.36
C ALA A 585 24.78 -18.42 9.54
N PRO A 586 24.57 -19.36 8.58
CA PRO A 586 25.60 -19.70 7.60
C PRO A 586 26.06 -18.45 6.83
N LEU A 587 27.38 -18.34 6.55
CA LEU A 587 27.94 -17.14 5.89
C LEU A 587 27.23 -16.83 4.58
N LYS A 588 26.96 -17.85 3.76
CA LYS A 588 26.26 -17.68 2.47
C LYS A 588 24.88 -17.05 2.65
N ASP A 589 24.15 -17.51 3.65
CA ASP A 589 22.78 -17.01 3.92
C ASP A 589 22.85 -15.60 4.51
N ALA A 590 23.79 -15.33 5.42
CA ALA A 590 24.00 -14.00 5.99
C ALA A 590 24.32 -12.94 4.91
N GLU A 591 25.18 -13.27 3.95
CA GLU A 591 25.52 -12.40 2.82
C GLU A 591 24.33 -12.20 1.88
N GLN A 592 23.62 -13.28 1.51
CA GLN A 592 22.45 -13.24 0.63
C GLN A 592 21.28 -12.45 1.23
N LEU A 593 21.09 -12.55 2.54
CA LEU A 593 20.06 -11.85 3.30
C LEU A 593 20.49 -10.43 3.70
N LYS A 594 21.74 -10.05 3.42
CA LYS A 594 22.32 -8.75 3.80
C LYS A 594 22.29 -8.48 5.30
N LEU A 595 22.56 -9.50 6.12
CA LEU A 595 22.63 -9.36 7.56
C LEU A 595 23.85 -8.54 7.99
N LYS A 596 23.78 -7.91 9.16
CA LYS A 596 24.94 -7.32 9.83
C LYS A 596 25.71 -8.45 10.52
N ILE A 597 26.87 -8.79 9.96
CA ILE A 597 27.75 -9.83 10.50
C ILE A 597 28.67 -9.19 11.54
N GLU A 598 28.65 -9.69 12.78
CA GLU A 598 29.52 -9.23 13.85
C GLU A 598 30.85 -9.99 13.84
N ARG A 599 30.79 -11.31 13.72
CA ARG A 599 31.95 -12.19 13.74
C ARG A 599 31.71 -13.44 12.91
N ILE A 600 32.76 -13.95 12.26
CA ILE A 600 32.73 -15.22 11.52
C ILE A 600 33.50 -16.25 12.33
N ARG A 601 32.90 -17.40 12.58
CA ARG A 601 33.49 -18.55 13.26
C ARG A 601 33.49 -19.77 12.35
N LEU A 602 34.52 -20.59 12.43
CA LEU A 602 34.58 -21.88 11.74
C LEU A 602 34.19 -22.97 12.72
N ILE A 603 33.02 -23.58 12.58
CA ILE A 603 32.52 -24.66 13.44
C ILE A 603 32.25 -25.87 12.55
N ARG A 604 32.93 -27.01 12.83
CA ARG A 604 32.79 -28.29 12.09
C ARG A 604 32.81 -28.10 10.56
N SER A 605 33.76 -27.31 10.05
CA SER A 605 33.94 -26.98 8.62
C SER A 605 32.88 -26.06 8.00
N GLN A 606 31.93 -25.57 8.75
CA GLN A 606 30.97 -24.55 8.32
C GLN A 606 31.39 -23.18 8.86
N ARG A 607 31.28 -22.18 7.99
CA ARG A 607 31.44 -20.77 8.39
C ARG A 607 30.11 -20.25 8.89
N LEU A 608 30.01 -20.06 10.20
CA LEU A 608 28.85 -19.46 10.87
C LEU A 608 29.17 -18.01 11.22
N CYS A 609 28.22 -17.15 10.96
CA CYS A 609 28.26 -15.75 11.31
C CYS A 609 27.48 -15.52 12.60
N GLU A 610 28.06 -14.78 13.50
CA GLU A 610 27.39 -14.26 14.70
C GLU A 610 26.54 -13.06 14.30
N ILE A 611 25.26 -13.09 14.66
CA ILE A 611 24.26 -12.09 14.33
C ILE A 611 23.66 -11.57 15.63
N HIS A 612 23.57 -10.25 15.77
CA HIS A 612 22.95 -9.66 16.96
C HIS A 612 21.45 -9.43 16.76
N PRO A 613 20.67 -9.49 17.84
CA PRO A 613 19.27 -9.05 17.81
C PRO A 613 19.18 -7.59 17.33
N SER A 614 18.02 -7.20 16.88
CA SER A 614 17.77 -5.85 16.43
C SER A 614 18.00 -4.82 17.55
N GLU A 615 18.69 -3.73 17.25
CA GLU A 615 18.85 -2.60 18.18
C GLU A 615 17.49 -2.01 18.59
N THR A 616 16.46 -2.17 17.78
CA THR A 616 15.11 -1.66 18.05
C THR A 616 14.40 -2.35 19.22
N ILE A 617 14.81 -3.60 19.56
CA ILE A 617 14.25 -4.38 20.67
C ILE A 617 15.24 -4.61 21.81
N ARG A 618 16.33 -3.83 21.87
CA ARG A 618 17.37 -3.99 22.89
C ARG A 618 16.85 -3.91 24.34
N SER A 619 15.84 -3.09 24.59
CA SER A 619 15.18 -2.98 25.90
C SER A 619 14.55 -4.30 26.37
N LEU A 620 14.21 -5.19 25.44
CA LEU A 620 13.58 -6.47 25.70
C LEU A 620 14.58 -7.63 25.71
N THR A 621 15.74 -7.49 25.07
CA THR A 621 16.73 -8.59 24.95
C THR A 621 17.74 -8.62 26.07
N GLY A 622 17.94 -7.53 26.80
CA GLY A 622 19.00 -7.40 27.81
C GLY A 622 20.44 -7.48 27.25
N VAL A 623 20.61 -7.53 25.93
CA VAL A 623 21.92 -7.60 25.28
C VAL A 623 22.56 -6.23 25.25
N SER A 624 23.78 -6.09 25.77
CA SER A 624 24.59 -4.87 25.66
C SER A 624 25.21 -4.80 24.26
N PHE A 625 24.83 -3.84 23.49
CA PHE A 625 25.50 -3.52 22.22
C PHE A 625 26.74 -2.66 22.54
N HIS A 626 27.94 -3.18 22.25
CA HIS A 626 29.15 -2.36 22.32
C HIS A 626 29.16 -1.38 21.14
N GLU A 627 29.25 -0.09 21.43
CA GLU A 627 29.40 1.00 20.45
C GLU A 627 30.66 0.88 19.59
#